data_82c5bc147c1c01e6014ab9a69f964f72
#
_entry.id   82c5bc147c1c01e6014ab9a69f964f72
#
_cell.length_a   1.000
_cell.length_b   1.000
_cell.length_c   1.000
_cell.angle_alpha   90.00
_cell.angle_beta   90.00
_cell.angle_gamma   90.00
#
_symmetry.space_group_name_H-M   'P 1'
#
loop_
_entity.id
_entity.type
_entity.pdbx_description
1 polymer ?
#
loop_
_entity_poly.entity_id
_entity_poly.type
_entity_poly.pdbx_seq_one_letter_code
_entity_poly.pdbx_strand_id
1 'polypeptide(L)'
;MVYTKDLEANWNVFPVSGYHDRLTTKRRIALLIDDGSWKETDSKLVSKDPLKFTAGGSYPERLAQHQKKSGLRDSVVCGHGLMDGLPVSLAIMDFSFMGASMGSVAGEKVTRAIERAIKLKCPCVVVCASGGARMQEGILSLMQMAKTSAALAKLRSAGLPYIAVLTNPTMAGVMASYATLGDVIVAEPGALIGFAGARVIKETTNQDLPDGFQTSEFLLKRGLIDMIIHRKEMKSKLASLLRALAHRKVKVKAVKSRA
;
A
#
# COMPACT_ATOMS: atom_id res chain seq x y z
N MET A 1 1.14 9.92 28.73
CA MET A 1 1.75 10.89 27.79
C MET A 1 2.98 10.23 27.20
N VAL A 2 3.23 10.32 25.89
CA VAL A 2 4.42 9.77 25.23
C VAL A 2 5.11 10.94 24.52
N TYR A 3 6.42 11.07 24.72
CA TYR A 3 7.19 12.11 24.02
C TYR A 3 7.30 11.80 22.54
N THR A 4 7.16 12.81 21.68
CA THR A 4 7.22 12.67 20.22
C THR A 4 8.52 12.02 19.76
N LYS A 5 9.66 12.39 20.35
CA LYS A 5 10.96 11.80 20.04
C LYS A 5 11.02 10.29 20.31
N ASP A 6 10.44 9.83 21.42
CA ASP A 6 10.42 8.41 21.78
C ASP A 6 9.48 7.62 20.85
N LEU A 7 8.34 8.23 20.50
CA LEU A 7 7.41 7.65 19.53
C LEU A 7 8.06 7.51 18.15
N GLU A 8 8.77 8.55 17.73
CA GLU A 8 9.52 8.52 16.47
C GLU A 8 10.65 7.47 16.50
N ALA A 9 11.44 7.40 17.56
CA ALA A 9 12.48 6.38 17.72
C ALA A 9 11.89 4.97 17.68
N ASN A 10 10.65 4.81 18.14
CA ASN A 10 9.90 3.55 18.12
C ASN A 10 9.09 3.31 16.83
N TRP A 11 9.44 3.97 15.72
CA TRP A 11 8.73 3.85 14.44
C TRP A 11 7.24 4.17 14.52
N ASN A 12 6.84 5.12 15.34
CA ASN A 12 5.45 5.48 15.61
C ASN A 12 4.60 4.30 16.14
N VAL A 13 5.19 3.42 16.90
CA VAL A 13 4.46 2.40 17.67
C VAL A 13 4.40 2.85 19.12
N PHE A 14 3.20 2.99 19.67
CA PHE A 14 3.01 3.41 21.06
C PHE A 14 3.51 2.33 22.02
N PRO A 15 4.45 2.64 22.94
CA PRO A 15 5.10 1.61 23.78
C PRO A 15 4.14 0.84 24.69
N VAL A 16 3.09 1.51 25.19
CA VAL A 16 2.15 0.92 26.15
C VAL A 16 1.06 0.10 25.47
N SER A 17 0.45 0.67 24.40
CA SER A 17 -0.70 0.03 23.74
C SER A 17 -0.30 -0.87 22.57
N GLY A 18 0.92 -0.77 22.06
CA GLY A 18 1.32 -1.43 20.84
C GLY A 18 0.66 -0.85 19.57
N TYR A 19 -0.12 0.25 19.70
CA TYR A 19 -0.80 0.84 18.56
C TYR A 19 0.19 1.36 17.51
N HIS A 20 -0.01 0.96 16.26
CA HIS A 20 0.79 1.36 15.11
C HIS A 20 0.20 2.64 14.49
N ASP A 21 0.72 3.79 14.90
CA ASP A 21 0.31 5.07 14.30
C ASP A 21 0.89 5.23 12.88
N ARG A 22 0.36 6.21 12.13
CA ARG A 22 0.73 6.42 10.73
C ARG A 22 2.20 6.77 10.57
N LEU A 23 2.83 6.21 9.54
CA LEU A 23 4.17 6.58 9.08
C LEU A 23 4.09 7.34 7.77
N THR A 24 4.91 8.38 7.63
CA THR A 24 5.14 9.03 6.35
C THR A 24 5.88 8.12 5.38
N THR A 25 5.73 8.36 4.07
CA THR A 25 6.46 7.62 3.03
C THR A 25 7.95 7.65 3.25
N LYS A 26 8.54 8.79 3.64
CA LYS A 26 9.98 8.91 3.94
C LYS A 26 10.43 7.94 5.03
N ARG A 27 9.68 7.87 6.13
CA ARG A 27 10.00 6.95 7.23
C ARG A 27 9.76 5.48 6.84
N ARG A 28 8.74 5.22 6.03
CA ARG A 28 8.45 3.86 5.54
C ARG A 28 9.56 3.37 4.61
N ILE A 29 10.11 4.23 3.76
CA ILE A 29 11.30 3.92 2.94
C ILE A 29 12.50 3.59 3.83
N ALA A 30 12.80 4.43 4.81
CA ALA A 30 13.90 4.19 5.76
C ALA A 30 13.74 2.89 6.56
N LEU A 31 12.49 2.48 6.84
CA LEU A 31 12.21 1.21 7.51
C LEU A 31 12.47 -0.02 6.63
N LEU A 32 12.13 0.07 5.34
CA LEU A 32 12.05 -1.10 4.45
C LEU A 32 13.25 -1.25 3.53
N ILE A 33 13.86 -0.16 3.12
CA ILE A 33 14.89 -0.13 2.09
C ILE A 33 16.28 0.05 2.72
N ASP A 34 17.25 -0.58 2.14
CA ASP A 34 18.66 -0.46 2.57
C ASP A 34 19.19 0.94 2.27
N ASP A 35 19.96 1.48 3.21
CA ASP A 35 20.47 2.85 3.14
C ASP A 35 21.19 3.12 1.82
N GLY A 36 20.91 4.27 1.23
CA GLY A 36 21.51 4.72 -0.02
C GLY A 36 21.05 3.99 -1.28
N SER A 37 20.26 2.93 -1.17
CA SER A 37 19.81 2.15 -2.34
C SER A 37 18.54 2.66 -3.01
N TRP A 38 17.76 3.54 -2.34
CA TRP A 38 16.48 4.03 -2.86
C TRP A 38 16.63 4.94 -4.07
N LYS A 39 15.88 4.64 -5.12
CA LYS A 39 15.72 5.50 -6.30
C LYS A 39 14.26 5.77 -6.55
N GLU A 40 13.80 6.97 -6.18
CA GLU A 40 12.44 7.41 -6.45
C GLU A 40 12.22 7.59 -7.95
N THR A 41 11.01 7.26 -8.41
CA THR A 41 10.59 7.42 -9.80
C THR A 41 9.21 8.08 -9.86
N ASP A 42 8.88 8.61 -11.04
CA ASP A 42 7.56 9.20 -11.29
C ASP A 42 7.19 10.34 -10.32
N SER A 43 8.17 10.98 -9.69
CA SER A 43 7.99 12.04 -8.69
C SER A 43 7.28 13.28 -9.24
N LYS A 44 7.34 13.52 -10.57
CA LYS A 44 6.75 14.70 -11.22
C LYS A 44 5.27 14.55 -11.56
N LEU A 45 4.67 13.36 -11.40
CA LEU A 45 3.26 13.14 -11.70
C LEU A 45 2.37 13.90 -10.71
N VAL A 46 1.39 14.64 -11.26
CA VAL A 46 0.42 15.45 -10.53
C VAL A 46 -0.97 15.20 -11.11
N SER A 47 -1.96 15.04 -10.23
CA SER A 47 -3.37 14.94 -10.64
C SER A 47 -3.85 16.21 -11.33
N LYS A 48 -4.71 16.02 -12.33
CA LYS A 48 -5.42 17.10 -13.03
C LYS A 48 -6.90 17.04 -12.69
N ASP A 49 -7.61 18.11 -12.96
CA ASP A 49 -9.06 18.19 -12.76
C ASP A 49 -9.81 18.19 -14.09
N PRO A 50 -9.96 17.04 -14.77
CA PRO A 50 -10.71 16.98 -16.03
C PRO A 50 -12.23 17.14 -15.84
N LEU A 51 -12.73 16.93 -14.62
CA LEU A 51 -14.16 16.99 -14.30
C LEU A 51 -14.60 18.36 -13.81
N LYS A 52 -13.67 19.29 -13.57
CA LYS A 52 -13.94 20.60 -12.97
C LYS A 52 -14.73 20.48 -11.66
N PHE A 53 -14.29 19.55 -10.80
CA PHE A 53 -15.02 19.18 -9.58
C PHE A 53 -14.97 20.30 -8.54
N THR A 54 -16.16 20.63 -8.02
CA THR A 54 -16.33 21.60 -6.94
C THR A 54 -17.23 21.03 -5.84
N ALA A 55 -16.74 21.03 -4.60
CA ALA A 55 -17.54 20.74 -3.40
C ALA A 55 -16.85 21.40 -2.20
N GLY A 56 -17.34 22.54 -1.76
CA GLY A 56 -16.74 23.34 -0.70
C GLY A 56 -15.33 23.85 -1.05
N GLY A 57 -15.09 24.18 -2.33
CA GLY A 57 -13.84 24.60 -2.95
C GLY A 57 -13.49 23.77 -4.20
N SER A 58 -12.61 24.31 -5.04
CA SER A 58 -12.19 23.62 -6.26
C SER A 58 -11.20 22.48 -5.97
N TYR A 59 -11.21 21.46 -6.81
CA TYR A 59 -10.26 20.34 -6.65
C TYR A 59 -8.79 20.79 -6.80
N PRO A 60 -8.41 21.64 -7.74
CA PRO A 60 -7.05 22.18 -7.83
C PRO A 60 -6.57 22.90 -6.58
N GLU A 61 -7.44 23.70 -5.93
CA GLU A 61 -7.09 24.38 -4.67
C GLU A 61 -6.84 23.38 -3.55
N ARG A 62 -7.68 22.34 -3.44
CA ARG A 62 -7.48 21.26 -2.46
C ARG A 62 -6.19 20.49 -2.71
N LEU A 63 -5.86 20.19 -3.97
CA LEU A 63 -4.59 19.57 -4.34
C LEU A 63 -3.41 20.43 -3.87
N ALA A 64 -3.42 21.73 -4.19
CA ALA A 64 -2.36 22.66 -3.80
C ALA A 64 -2.20 22.75 -2.26
N GLN A 65 -3.30 22.79 -1.51
CA GLN A 65 -3.29 22.78 -0.05
C GLN A 65 -2.65 21.51 0.51
N HIS A 66 -3.05 20.33 -0.01
CA HIS A 66 -2.49 19.07 0.45
C HIS A 66 -1.03 18.87 0.05
N GLN A 67 -0.64 19.34 -1.13
CA GLN A 67 0.76 19.37 -1.56
C GLN A 67 1.62 20.20 -0.62
N LYS A 68 1.16 21.42 -0.27
CA LYS A 68 1.85 22.30 0.69
C LYS A 68 1.97 21.67 2.07
N LYS A 69 0.88 21.02 2.55
CA LYS A 69 0.83 20.44 3.90
C LYS A 69 1.69 19.18 4.03
N SER A 70 1.67 18.30 3.05
CA SER A 70 2.35 16.99 3.09
C SER A 70 3.76 17.01 2.50
N GLY A 71 4.08 17.99 1.65
CA GLY A 71 5.29 18.01 0.84
C GLY A 71 5.27 17.01 -0.33
N LEU A 72 4.16 16.27 -0.52
CA LEU A 72 4.00 15.27 -1.57
C LEU A 72 3.24 15.85 -2.76
N ARG A 73 3.49 15.35 -3.95
CA ARG A 73 2.74 15.74 -5.16
C ARG A 73 1.44 14.96 -5.32
N ASP A 74 1.38 13.74 -4.83
CA ASP A 74 0.17 12.90 -4.74
C ASP A 74 0.36 11.85 -3.64
N SER A 75 -0.67 11.07 -3.36
CA SER A 75 -0.76 10.13 -2.24
C SER A 75 0.15 8.91 -2.34
N VAL A 76 0.88 8.72 -3.44
CA VAL A 76 1.80 7.59 -3.64
C VAL A 76 3.21 8.08 -3.95
N VAL A 77 4.20 7.51 -3.27
CA VAL A 77 5.62 7.57 -3.63
C VAL A 77 6.03 6.20 -4.14
N CYS A 78 6.70 6.13 -5.27
CA CYS A 78 7.15 4.87 -5.84
C CYS A 78 8.59 4.93 -6.36
N GLY A 79 9.24 3.79 -6.40
CA GLY A 79 10.63 3.67 -6.82
C GLY A 79 11.13 2.23 -6.72
N HIS A 80 12.43 2.06 -6.64
CA HIS A 80 13.07 0.77 -6.43
C HIS A 80 14.31 0.93 -5.55
N GLY A 81 14.72 -0.15 -4.94
CA GLY A 81 15.88 -0.20 -4.05
C GLY A 81 16.20 -1.62 -3.64
N LEU A 82 17.02 -1.76 -2.62
CA LEU A 82 17.34 -3.05 -2.02
C LEU A 82 16.59 -3.20 -0.69
N MET A 83 16.05 -4.37 -0.43
CA MET A 83 15.46 -4.78 0.83
C MET A 83 16.24 -5.98 1.35
N ASP A 84 17.08 -5.76 2.35
CA ASP A 84 18.00 -6.79 2.86
C ASP A 84 18.83 -7.45 1.73
N GLY A 85 19.40 -6.60 0.85
CA GLY A 85 20.18 -6.99 -0.33
C GLY A 85 19.37 -7.45 -1.54
N LEU A 86 18.04 -7.61 -1.43
CA LEU A 86 17.19 -8.05 -2.54
C LEU A 86 16.62 -6.86 -3.33
N PRO A 87 16.76 -6.84 -4.67
CA PRO A 87 16.13 -5.80 -5.47
C PRO A 87 14.62 -5.89 -5.38
N VAL A 88 13.95 -4.76 -5.19
CA VAL A 88 12.50 -4.67 -5.07
C VAL A 88 11.98 -3.40 -5.74
N SER A 89 10.86 -3.51 -6.44
CA SER A 89 10.04 -2.36 -6.84
C SER A 89 9.01 -2.07 -5.75
N LEU A 90 8.92 -0.82 -5.30
CA LEU A 90 8.12 -0.45 -4.14
C LEU A 90 7.22 0.73 -4.47
N ALA A 91 5.95 0.66 -4.04
CA ALA A 91 5.02 1.78 -3.98
C ALA A 91 4.49 1.91 -2.55
N ILE A 92 4.41 3.13 -2.05
CA ILE A 92 3.97 3.43 -0.69
C ILE A 92 2.92 4.52 -0.73
N MET A 93 1.77 4.27 -0.15
CA MET A 93 0.71 5.26 0.05
C MET A 93 0.95 6.06 1.33
N ASP A 94 0.66 7.37 1.28
CA ASP A 94 0.80 8.27 2.42
C ASP A 94 -0.55 8.89 2.79
N PHE A 95 -1.04 8.55 3.96
CA PHE A 95 -2.34 8.99 4.43
C PHE A 95 -2.43 10.51 4.68
N SER A 96 -1.30 11.19 4.84
CA SER A 96 -1.26 12.64 5.02
C SER A 96 -1.72 13.42 3.79
N PHE A 97 -1.62 12.82 2.59
CA PHE A 97 -2.12 13.42 1.35
C PHE A 97 -3.56 12.98 1.08
N MET A 98 -4.53 13.81 1.34
CA MET A 98 -5.97 13.58 1.08
C MET A 98 -6.48 12.21 1.56
N GLY A 99 -6.04 11.75 2.75
CA GLY A 99 -6.40 10.42 3.27
C GLY A 99 -5.90 9.27 2.40
N ALA A 100 -4.84 9.47 1.66
CA ALA A 100 -4.29 8.56 0.65
C ALA A 100 -5.37 8.06 -0.34
N SER A 101 -6.33 8.93 -0.67
CA SER A 101 -7.38 8.55 -1.63
C SER A 101 -6.77 8.23 -2.99
N MET A 102 -7.24 7.12 -3.59
CA MET A 102 -6.77 6.65 -4.88
C MET A 102 -7.42 7.45 -6.01
N GLY A 103 -6.66 8.34 -6.63
CA GLY A 103 -6.98 9.02 -7.89
C GLY A 103 -6.16 8.46 -9.05
N SER A 104 -6.25 9.11 -10.20
CA SER A 104 -5.57 8.71 -11.43
C SER A 104 -4.06 8.60 -11.28
N VAL A 105 -3.41 9.55 -10.59
CA VAL A 105 -1.96 9.53 -10.35
C VAL A 105 -1.56 8.43 -9.36
N ALA A 106 -2.35 8.21 -8.32
CA ALA A 106 -2.08 7.12 -7.38
C ALA A 106 -2.11 5.76 -8.08
N GLY A 107 -3.17 5.48 -8.85
CA GLY A 107 -3.27 4.26 -9.63
C GLY A 107 -2.18 4.13 -10.70
N GLU A 108 -1.81 5.23 -11.39
CA GLU A 108 -0.71 5.25 -12.34
C GLU A 108 0.63 4.89 -11.69
N LYS A 109 0.96 5.49 -10.55
CA LYS A 109 2.21 5.21 -9.83
C LYS A 109 2.29 3.75 -9.34
N VAL A 110 1.18 3.20 -8.84
CA VAL A 110 1.10 1.77 -8.47
C VAL A 110 1.30 0.90 -9.72
N THR A 111 0.60 1.20 -10.82
CA THR A 111 0.76 0.50 -12.11
C THR A 111 2.22 0.52 -12.57
N ARG A 112 2.85 1.68 -12.58
CA ARG A 112 4.26 1.82 -12.98
C ARG A 112 5.23 1.11 -12.04
N ALA A 113 4.94 1.03 -10.75
CA ALA A 113 5.75 0.24 -9.82
C ALA A 113 5.68 -1.25 -10.17
N ILE A 114 4.50 -1.75 -10.52
CA ILE A 114 4.29 -3.13 -10.96
C ILE A 114 5.01 -3.39 -12.30
N GLU A 115 4.86 -2.52 -13.28
CA GLU A 115 5.52 -2.64 -14.59
C GLU A 115 7.06 -2.53 -14.46
N ARG A 116 7.54 -1.71 -13.53
CA ARG A 116 8.97 -1.61 -13.20
C ARG A 116 9.50 -2.92 -12.61
N ALA A 117 8.74 -3.58 -11.75
CA ALA A 117 9.11 -4.90 -11.24
C ALA A 117 9.30 -5.91 -12.38
N ILE A 118 8.42 -5.90 -13.38
CA ILE A 118 8.54 -6.74 -14.58
C ILE A 118 9.82 -6.39 -15.35
N LYS A 119 10.06 -5.10 -15.61
CA LYS A 119 11.23 -4.62 -16.35
C LYS A 119 12.55 -4.96 -15.64
N LEU A 120 12.59 -4.81 -14.32
CA LEU A 120 13.78 -5.08 -13.50
C LEU A 120 13.89 -6.57 -13.11
N LYS A 121 12.90 -7.39 -13.44
CA LYS A 121 12.81 -8.82 -13.05
C LYS A 121 12.95 -9.01 -11.53
N CYS A 122 12.30 -8.15 -10.76
CA CYS A 122 12.32 -8.19 -9.29
C CYS A 122 10.90 -8.26 -8.72
N PRO A 123 10.73 -8.64 -7.45
CA PRO A 123 9.45 -8.59 -6.76
C PRO A 123 8.86 -7.17 -6.71
N CYS A 124 7.52 -7.11 -6.57
CA CYS A 124 6.80 -5.87 -6.28
C CYS A 124 6.24 -5.90 -4.86
N VAL A 125 6.40 -4.82 -4.12
CA VAL A 125 5.77 -4.62 -2.82
C VAL A 125 4.97 -3.32 -2.86
N VAL A 126 3.71 -3.37 -2.40
CA VAL A 126 2.88 -2.17 -2.26
C VAL A 126 2.45 -2.02 -0.80
N VAL A 127 2.82 -0.90 -0.19
CA VAL A 127 2.36 -0.54 1.15
C VAL A 127 1.10 0.29 1.00
N CYS A 128 -0.03 -0.30 1.39
CA CYS A 128 -1.36 0.27 1.27
C CYS A 128 -1.73 1.06 2.53
N ALA A 129 -2.19 2.29 2.32
CA ALA A 129 -2.83 3.12 3.33
C ALA A 129 -3.82 4.02 2.62
N SER A 130 -5.13 3.84 2.83
CA SER A 130 -6.12 4.61 2.06
C SER A 130 -7.49 4.67 2.71
N GLY A 131 -8.12 5.83 2.62
CA GLY A 131 -9.55 5.99 2.89
C GLY A 131 -10.45 5.53 1.73
N GLY A 132 -9.89 5.22 0.54
CA GLY A 132 -10.65 4.73 -0.60
C GLY A 132 -10.42 5.48 -1.90
N ALA A 133 -11.38 5.43 -2.83
CA ALA A 133 -11.33 6.12 -4.11
C ALA A 133 -11.47 7.65 -3.93
N ARG A 134 -10.74 8.41 -4.74
CA ARG A 134 -10.77 9.89 -4.74
C ARG A 134 -12.03 10.40 -5.40
N MET A 135 -12.97 10.90 -4.60
CA MET A 135 -14.27 11.36 -5.06
C MET A 135 -14.17 12.46 -6.14
N GLN A 136 -13.20 13.36 -6.02
CA GLN A 136 -13.00 14.48 -6.94
C GLN A 136 -12.66 14.07 -8.37
N GLU A 137 -12.15 12.87 -8.56
CA GLU A 137 -11.83 12.32 -9.88
C GLU A 137 -12.91 11.33 -10.39
N GLY A 138 -13.99 11.14 -9.64
CA GLY A 138 -15.17 10.37 -10.07
C GLY A 138 -14.83 8.99 -10.61
N ILE A 139 -15.35 8.67 -11.80
CA ILE A 139 -15.12 7.38 -12.48
C ILE A 139 -13.64 7.09 -12.75
N LEU A 140 -12.81 8.12 -12.95
CA LEU A 140 -11.38 7.94 -13.19
C LEU A 140 -10.69 7.27 -11.99
N SER A 141 -11.13 7.57 -10.77
CA SER A 141 -10.67 6.89 -9.55
C SER A 141 -11.05 5.41 -9.55
N LEU A 142 -12.28 5.09 -9.92
CA LEU A 142 -12.77 3.70 -9.95
C LEU A 142 -12.04 2.89 -11.03
N MET A 143 -11.73 3.49 -12.17
CA MET A 143 -10.99 2.82 -13.25
C MET A 143 -9.54 2.45 -12.86
N GLN A 144 -8.99 3.06 -11.79
CA GLN A 144 -7.68 2.66 -11.29
C GLN A 144 -7.68 1.24 -10.71
N MET A 145 -8.81 0.77 -10.18
CA MET A 145 -8.93 -0.62 -9.71
C MET A 145 -8.69 -1.60 -10.86
N ALA A 146 -9.37 -1.43 -11.98
CA ALA A 146 -9.18 -2.26 -13.17
C ALA A 146 -7.75 -2.17 -13.72
N LYS A 147 -7.20 -0.95 -13.78
CA LYS A 147 -5.85 -0.69 -14.29
C LYS A 147 -4.76 -1.39 -13.47
N THR A 148 -4.79 -1.26 -12.16
CA THR A 148 -3.82 -1.88 -11.26
C THR A 148 -3.95 -3.40 -11.25
N SER A 149 -5.18 -3.93 -11.29
CA SER A 149 -5.44 -5.38 -11.39
C SER A 149 -4.90 -5.97 -12.69
N ALA A 150 -5.07 -5.28 -13.83
CA ALA A 150 -4.51 -5.69 -15.11
C ALA A 150 -2.97 -5.69 -15.10
N ALA A 151 -2.34 -4.72 -14.42
CA ALA A 151 -0.89 -4.70 -14.25
C ALA A 151 -0.40 -5.89 -13.39
N LEU A 152 -1.10 -6.22 -12.31
CA LEU A 152 -0.80 -7.40 -11.48
C LEU A 152 -0.96 -8.72 -12.24
N ALA A 153 -1.95 -8.82 -13.12
CA ALA A 153 -2.09 -9.98 -13.98
C ALA A 153 -0.84 -10.18 -14.89
N LYS A 154 -0.28 -9.09 -15.43
CA LYS A 154 0.98 -9.12 -16.18
C LYS A 154 2.17 -9.53 -15.31
N LEU A 155 2.28 -9.01 -14.08
CA LEU A 155 3.32 -9.38 -13.12
C LEU A 155 3.27 -10.88 -12.80
N ARG A 156 2.07 -11.40 -12.54
CA ARG A 156 1.82 -12.82 -12.30
C ARG A 156 2.23 -13.68 -13.50
N SER A 157 1.88 -13.26 -14.73
CA SER A 157 2.30 -13.94 -15.97
C SER A 157 3.82 -13.92 -16.14
N ALA A 158 4.50 -12.85 -15.72
CA ALA A 158 5.95 -12.78 -15.69
C ALA A 158 6.57 -13.65 -14.60
N GLY A 159 5.74 -14.20 -13.73
CA GLY A 159 6.15 -15.08 -12.68
C GLY A 159 6.89 -14.38 -11.55
N LEU A 160 6.64 -13.13 -11.27
CA LEU A 160 7.30 -12.34 -10.24
C LEU A 160 6.38 -12.19 -9.02
N PRO A 161 6.93 -12.28 -7.79
CA PRO A 161 6.15 -12.15 -6.57
C PRO A 161 5.57 -10.75 -6.37
N TYR A 162 4.35 -10.71 -5.82
CA TYR A 162 3.70 -9.51 -5.35
C TYR A 162 3.31 -9.65 -3.87
N ILE A 163 3.76 -8.74 -3.01
CA ILE A 163 3.35 -8.66 -1.61
C ILE A 163 2.59 -7.37 -1.37
N ALA A 164 1.37 -7.49 -0.84
CA ALA A 164 0.58 -6.37 -0.35
C ALA A 164 0.79 -6.22 1.16
N VAL A 165 1.17 -5.01 1.62
CA VAL A 165 1.32 -4.67 3.03
C VAL A 165 0.21 -3.70 3.41
N LEU A 166 -0.74 -4.14 4.22
CA LEU A 166 -1.91 -3.38 4.60
C LEU A 166 -1.67 -2.64 5.92
N THR A 167 -1.83 -1.32 5.90
CA THR A 167 -1.65 -0.48 7.09
C THR A 167 -2.95 0.25 7.45
N ASN A 168 -2.95 0.92 8.58
CA ASN A 168 -4.14 1.57 9.12
C ASN A 168 -4.37 2.99 8.55
N PRO A 169 -5.50 3.24 7.84
CA PRO A 169 -6.50 2.30 7.33
C PRO A 169 -6.21 1.86 5.88
N THR A 170 -6.75 0.70 5.47
CA THR A 170 -6.79 0.28 4.05
C THR A 170 -8.21 -0.04 3.66
N MET A 171 -8.89 0.86 2.95
CA MET A 171 -10.34 0.83 2.75
C MET A 171 -10.76 0.89 1.28
N ALA A 172 -12.03 0.55 1.05
CA ALA A 172 -12.80 0.76 -0.17
C ALA A 172 -12.08 0.26 -1.45
N GLY A 173 -11.93 1.12 -2.46
CA GLY A 173 -11.38 0.76 -3.77
C GLY A 173 -9.93 0.24 -3.73
N VAL A 174 -9.13 0.66 -2.76
CA VAL A 174 -7.77 0.12 -2.57
C VAL A 174 -7.83 -1.30 -2.04
N MET A 175 -8.66 -1.54 -1.02
CA MET A 175 -8.90 -2.89 -0.49
C MET A 175 -9.49 -3.81 -1.58
N ALA A 176 -10.44 -3.31 -2.38
CA ALA A 176 -11.10 -4.08 -3.44
C ALA A 176 -10.28 -4.25 -4.73
N SER A 177 -8.99 -3.92 -4.72
CA SER A 177 -8.11 -4.07 -5.87
C SER A 177 -6.72 -4.59 -5.46
N TYR A 178 -5.67 -3.83 -5.65
CA TYR A 178 -4.31 -4.31 -5.44
C TYR A 178 -3.97 -4.72 -4.00
N ALA A 179 -4.71 -4.26 -2.98
CA ALA A 179 -4.46 -4.67 -1.60
C ALA A 179 -4.82 -6.15 -1.32
N THR A 180 -5.77 -6.73 -2.05
CA THR A 180 -6.22 -8.14 -1.88
C THR A 180 -5.74 -9.08 -2.99
N LEU A 181 -4.92 -8.59 -3.91
CA LEU A 181 -4.39 -9.38 -5.02
C LEU A 181 -2.93 -9.82 -4.81
N GLY A 182 -2.42 -9.71 -3.57
CA GLY A 182 -1.08 -10.19 -3.21
C GLY A 182 -0.95 -11.71 -3.33
N ASP A 183 0.23 -12.19 -3.77
CA ASP A 183 0.61 -13.59 -3.55
C ASP A 183 0.77 -13.89 -2.06
N VAL A 184 1.11 -12.85 -1.29
CA VAL A 184 1.06 -12.81 0.18
C VAL A 184 0.51 -11.45 0.60
N ILE A 185 -0.47 -11.48 1.49
CA ILE A 185 -1.12 -10.30 2.06
C ILE A 185 -0.75 -10.17 3.53
N VAL A 186 0.02 -9.14 3.84
CA VAL A 186 0.52 -8.86 5.19
C VAL A 186 -0.20 -7.65 5.76
N ALA A 187 -0.51 -7.65 7.04
CA ALA A 187 -1.05 -6.47 7.72
C ALA A 187 -0.20 -6.05 8.92
N GLU A 188 -0.23 -4.77 9.28
CA GLU A 188 0.25 -4.30 10.59
C GLU A 188 -0.79 -4.65 11.67
N PRO A 189 -0.37 -4.90 12.95
CA PRO A 189 -1.28 -5.15 14.06
C PRO A 189 -2.34 -4.05 14.20
N GLY A 190 -3.59 -4.43 14.44
CA GLY A 190 -4.71 -3.53 14.65
C GLY A 190 -5.09 -2.66 13.44
N ALA A 191 -4.56 -2.92 12.26
CA ALA A 191 -4.88 -2.15 11.07
C ALA A 191 -6.36 -2.32 10.69
N LEU A 192 -7.05 -1.20 10.45
CA LEU A 192 -8.43 -1.18 9.96
C LEU A 192 -8.42 -1.44 8.45
N ILE A 193 -9.04 -2.54 8.04
CA ILE A 193 -9.04 -3.00 6.65
C ILE A 193 -10.45 -3.43 6.27
N GLY A 194 -11.02 -2.84 5.22
CA GLY A 194 -12.38 -3.19 4.80
C GLY A 194 -12.82 -2.44 3.55
N PHE A 195 -13.99 -2.77 3.05
CA PHE A 195 -14.57 -2.07 1.91
C PHE A 195 -15.35 -0.84 2.36
N ALA A 196 -16.50 -1.04 2.98
CA ALA A 196 -17.29 0.05 3.58
C ALA A 196 -16.87 0.26 5.04
N GLY A 197 -16.86 1.51 5.50
CA GLY A 197 -16.58 1.80 6.91
C GLY A 197 -17.63 1.16 7.83
N ALA A 198 -17.22 0.74 9.03
CA ALA A 198 -18.08 0.09 10.02
C ALA A 198 -19.37 0.88 10.31
N ARG A 199 -19.26 2.22 10.39
CA ARG A 199 -20.41 3.11 10.57
C ARG A 199 -21.45 2.96 9.43
N VAL A 200 -20.98 2.98 8.18
CA VAL A 200 -21.85 2.86 6.99
C VAL A 200 -22.56 1.51 6.99
N ILE A 201 -21.84 0.43 7.31
CA ILE A 201 -22.41 -0.91 7.37
C ILE A 201 -23.48 -0.96 8.45
N LYS A 202 -23.19 -0.48 9.67
CA LYS A 202 -24.15 -0.47 10.78
C LYS A 202 -25.42 0.34 10.44
N GLU A 203 -25.26 1.53 9.87
CA GLU A 203 -26.38 2.39 9.46
C GLU A 203 -27.22 1.77 8.31
N THR A 204 -26.57 1.02 7.40
CA THR A 204 -27.26 0.40 6.26
C THR A 204 -27.96 -0.91 6.62
N THR A 205 -27.33 -1.74 7.45
CA THR A 205 -27.86 -3.07 7.82
C THR A 205 -28.67 -3.03 9.10
N ASN A 206 -28.59 -1.96 9.87
CA ASN A 206 -29.19 -1.80 11.19
C ASN A 206 -28.85 -2.94 12.16
N GLN A 207 -27.62 -3.47 12.04
CA GLN A 207 -27.10 -4.56 12.87
C GLN A 207 -25.84 -4.12 13.61
N ASP A 208 -25.66 -4.64 14.82
CA ASP A 208 -24.41 -4.47 15.55
C ASP A 208 -23.31 -5.32 14.91
N LEU A 209 -22.14 -4.71 14.81
CA LEU A 209 -20.97 -5.36 14.23
C LEU A 209 -20.24 -6.18 15.29
N PRO A 210 -19.66 -7.34 14.95
CA PRO A 210 -18.92 -8.15 15.90
C PRO A 210 -17.66 -7.39 16.41
N ASP A 211 -17.22 -7.75 17.61
CA ASP A 211 -16.03 -7.17 18.23
C ASP A 211 -14.80 -7.32 17.33
N GLY A 212 -14.01 -6.25 17.25
CA GLY A 212 -12.82 -6.21 16.41
C GLY A 212 -13.09 -6.22 14.90
N PHE A 213 -14.33 -5.99 14.46
CA PHE A 213 -14.71 -5.99 13.05
C PHE A 213 -13.76 -5.13 12.21
N GLN A 214 -13.31 -5.68 11.08
CA GLN A 214 -12.37 -5.06 10.14
C GLN A 214 -10.94 -4.82 10.68
N THR A 215 -10.59 -5.31 11.87
CA THR A 215 -9.18 -5.30 12.29
C THR A 215 -8.38 -6.38 11.55
N SER A 216 -7.07 -6.20 11.45
CA SER A 216 -6.18 -7.22 10.88
C SER A 216 -6.33 -8.58 11.56
N GLU A 217 -6.52 -8.61 12.89
CA GLU A 217 -6.74 -9.85 13.67
C GLU A 217 -8.05 -10.55 13.28
N PHE A 218 -9.09 -9.76 13.06
CA PHE A 218 -10.39 -10.27 12.60
C PHE A 218 -10.28 -10.88 11.20
N LEU A 219 -9.54 -10.23 10.29
CA LEU A 219 -9.36 -10.68 8.92
C LEU A 219 -8.46 -11.92 8.84
N LEU A 220 -7.41 -11.99 9.67
CA LEU A 220 -6.54 -13.15 9.75
C LEU A 220 -7.32 -14.42 10.15
N LYS A 221 -8.19 -14.32 11.17
CA LYS A 221 -9.05 -15.42 11.61
C LYS A 221 -10.00 -15.92 10.51
N ARG A 222 -10.28 -15.11 9.50
CA ARG A 222 -11.17 -15.42 8.37
C ARG A 222 -10.44 -15.78 7.08
N GLY A 223 -9.11 -15.81 7.10
CA GLY A 223 -8.29 -16.15 5.94
C GLY A 223 -8.31 -15.08 4.84
N LEU A 224 -8.63 -13.82 5.16
CA LEU A 224 -8.61 -12.70 4.22
C LEU A 224 -7.23 -12.05 4.09
N ILE A 225 -6.36 -12.29 5.07
CA ILE A 225 -4.93 -11.94 5.04
C ILE A 225 -4.12 -13.15 5.52
N ASP A 226 -2.85 -13.22 5.14
CA ASP A 226 -2.00 -14.38 5.42
C ASP A 226 -1.24 -14.24 6.73
N MET A 227 -0.87 -13.02 7.14
CA MET A 227 -0.13 -12.80 8.37
C MET A 227 -0.21 -11.36 8.88
N ILE A 228 0.04 -11.22 10.18
CA ILE A 228 0.23 -9.93 10.85
C ILE A 228 1.69 -9.82 11.23
N ILE A 229 2.34 -8.71 10.84
CA ILE A 229 3.74 -8.46 11.12
C ILE A 229 3.90 -7.14 11.85
N HIS A 230 4.55 -7.19 13.02
CA HIS A 230 4.92 -5.98 13.74
C HIS A 230 5.88 -5.14 12.90
N ARG A 231 5.68 -3.82 12.87
CA ARG A 231 6.42 -2.88 12.02
C ARG A 231 7.94 -3.01 12.10
N LYS A 232 8.49 -3.25 13.29
CA LYS A 232 9.93 -3.43 13.49
C LYS A 232 10.51 -4.67 12.79
N GLU A 233 9.69 -5.69 12.59
CA GLU A 233 10.08 -6.93 11.92
C GLU A 233 9.76 -6.95 10.44
N MET A 234 9.06 -5.91 9.94
CA MET A 234 8.51 -5.88 8.59
C MET A 234 9.58 -6.11 7.54
N LYS A 235 10.72 -5.40 7.59
CA LYS A 235 11.79 -5.53 6.60
C LYS A 235 12.33 -6.96 6.52
N SER A 236 12.71 -7.54 7.65
CA SER A 236 13.31 -8.89 7.72
C SER A 236 12.33 -9.98 7.30
N LYS A 237 11.07 -9.88 7.72
CA LYS A 237 10.01 -10.84 7.35
C LYS A 237 9.68 -10.77 5.86
N LEU A 238 9.52 -9.55 5.30
CA LEU A 238 9.29 -9.37 3.86
C LEU A 238 10.46 -9.90 3.05
N ALA A 239 11.68 -9.61 3.43
CA ALA A 239 12.86 -10.13 2.75
C ALA A 239 12.93 -11.66 2.77
N SER A 240 12.58 -12.29 3.89
CA SER A 240 12.48 -13.76 4.00
C SER A 240 11.43 -14.34 3.09
N LEU A 241 10.23 -13.75 3.03
CA LEU A 241 9.17 -14.15 2.12
C LEU A 241 9.60 -14.02 0.65
N LEU A 242 10.22 -12.89 0.30
CA LEU A 242 10.68 -12.65 -1.07
C LEU A 242 11.75 -13.67 -1.50
N ARG A 243 12.69 -14.03 -0.59
CA ARG A 243 13.67 -15.11 -0.86
C ARG A 243 12.96 -16.45 -1.10
N ALA A 244 12.03 -16.82 -0.24
CA ALA A 244 11.30 -18.09 -0.38
C ALA A 244 10.50 -18.16 -1.67
N LEU A 245 9.82 -17.08 -2.08
CA LEU A 245 9.06 -17.01 -3.31
C LEU A 245 9.96 -17.01 -4.55
N ALA A 246 11.13 -16.35 -4.51
CA ALA A 246 12.08 -16.34 -5.60
C ALA A 246 12.74 -17.71 -5.85
N HIS A 247 13.10 -18.44 -4.79
CA HIS A 247 13.76 -19.75 -4.93
C HIS A 247 12.87 -20.83 -5.57
N ARG A 248 11.56 -20.81 -5.37
CA ARG A 248 10.65 -21.76 -6.00
C ARG A 248 10.71 -21.73 -7.53
N LYS A 249 10.99 -20.60 -8.16
CA LYS A 249 11.00 -20.44 -9.63
C LYS A 249 12.30 -20.92 -10.30
N VAL A 250 13.44 -20.75 -9.64
CA VAL A 250 14.72 -21.23 -10.16
C VAL A 250 14.73 -22.77 -10.24
N LYS A 251 14.17 -23.45 -9.23
CA LYS A 251 14.11 -24.92 -9.21
C LYS A 251 13.19 -25.51 -10.30
N VAL A 252 12.05 -24.87 -10.61
CA VAL A 252 11.11 -25.36 -11.63
C VAL A 252 11.68 -25.21 -13.05
N LYS A 253 12.46 -24.15 -13.33
CA LYS A 253 13.12 -24.00 -14.64
C LYS A 253 14.28 -25.00 -14.85
N ALA A 254 15.01 -25.35 -13.80
CA ALA A 254 16.09 -26.33 -13.89
C ALA A 254 15.60 -27.77 -14.18
N VAL A 255 14.41 -28.12 -13.70
CA VAL A 255 13.82 -29.45 -13.94
C VAL A 255 13.24 -29.58 -15.36
N LYS A 256 12.78 -28.50 -15.99
CA LYS A 256 12.22 -28.54 -17.37
C LYS A 256 13.25 -28.51 -18.49
N SER A 257 14.52 -28.24 -18.20
CA SER A 257 15.59 -28.22 -19.22
C SER A 257 16.31 -29.57 -19.39
N ARG A 258 15.81 -30.66 -18.80
CA ARG A 258 16.37 -32.01 -18.90
C ARG A 258 15.38 -33.05 -19.45
N ALA A 259 14.39 -32.58 -20.20
CA ALA A 259 13.51 -33.48 -20.98
C ALA A 259 13.76 -33.31 -22.46
#